data_36787335308e143271648c934c7df1d5
#
_entry.id   36787335308e143271648c934c7df1d5
#
_cell.length_a   1.000
_cell.length_b   1.000
_cell.length_c   1.000
_cell.angle_alpha   90.00
_cell.angle_beta   90.00
_cell.angle_gamma   90.00
#
_symmetry.space_group_name_H-M   'P 1'
#
loop_
_entity.id
_entity.type
_entity.pdbx_description
1 polymer ?
#
loop_
_entity_poly.entity_id
_entity_poly.type
_entity_poly.pdbx_seq_one_letter_code
_entity_poly.pdbx_strand_id
1 'polypeptide(L)'
;MVDCNDEGIEFLDAKVDGQLKELLSRRNDVIGLLNSFTQFDSGSSGSVTAPLVVIQTTKFDCEGLAIGISICHAIADGFTMVHFVTAWATANRAGINQSTRSDFNLASLCPAKDFPVVKPDRPLES
;
A
#
# COMPACT_ATOMS: atom_id res chain seq x y z
N MET A 1 -9.51 -15.09 -1.22
CA MET A 1 -10.50 -14.74 -0.16
C MET A 1 -9.77 -13.86 0.83
N VAL A 2 -10.33 -12.73 1.24
CA VAL A 2 -9.75 -11.86 2.28
C VAL A 2 -10.36 -12.30 3.61
N ASP A 3 -9.51 -12.56 4.59
CA ASP A 3 -9.94 -12.93 5.94
C ASP A 3 -10.11 -11.67 6.78
N CYS A 4 -11.29 -11.45 7.34
CA CYS A 4 -11.60 -10.30 8.18
C CYS A 4 -11.50 -10.73 9.65
N ASN A 5 -10.29 -10.67 10.20
CA ASN A 5 -9.92 -11.20 11.52
C ASN A 5 -9.67 -10.11 12.58
N ASP A 6 -9.94 -8.85 12.25
CA ASP A 6 -9.74 -7.68 13.11
C ASP A 6 -8.28 -7.45 13.58
N GLU A 7 -7.30 -8.11 12.96
CA GLU A 7 -5.86 -7.87 13.26
C GLU A 7 -5.37 -6.51 12.76
N GLY A 8 -6.13 -5.85 11.88
CA GLY A 8 -5.78 -4.56 11.32
C GLY A 8 -4.80 -4.66 10.14
N ILE A 9 -3.97 -3.63 9.98
CA ILE A 9 -2.96 -3.55 8.93
C ILE A 9 -1.57 -3.47 9.53
N GLU A 10 -0.57 -3.91 8.77
CA GLU A 10 0.82 -3.81 9.20
C GLU A 10 1.29 -2.35 9.19
N PHE A 11 1.82 -1.89 10.32
CA PHE A 11 2.34 -0.54 10.50
C PHE A 11 3.80 -0.59 10.97
N LEU A 12 4.69 0.05 10.21
CA LEU A 12 6.12 0.04 10.45
C LEU A 12 6.63 1.44 10.76
N ASP A 13 7.43 1.56 11.81
CA ASP A 13 8.17 2.77 12.13
C ASP A 13 9.66 2.58 11.83
N ALA A 14 10.20 3.44 10.97
CA ALA A 14 11.61 3.45 10.59
C ALA A 14 12.26 4.80 10.92
N LYS A 15 13.58 4.77 11.10
CA LYS A 15 14.41 5.95 11.22
C LYS A 15 15.56 5.87 10.23
N VAL A 16 15.89 6.98 9.59
CA VAL A 16 17.01 7.11 8.65
C VAL A 16 17.88 8.28 9.11
N ASP A 17 19.18 7.99 9.23
CA ASP A 17 20.18 9.02 9.47
C ASP A 17 20.38 9.82 8.18
N GLY A 18 20.05 11.12 8.21
CA GLY A 18 20.16 12.00 7.06
C GLY A 18 18.99 12.97 6.92
N GLN A 19 19.07 13.79 5.88
CA GLN A 19 18.06 14.83 5.62
C GLN A 19 17.14 14.44 4.48
N LEU A 20 15.84 14.62 4.67
CA LEU A 20 14.83 14.37 3.64
C LEU A 20 15.11 15.15 2.34
N LYS A 21 15.65 16.38 2.45
CA LYS A 21 16.01 17.22 1.30
C LYS A 21 17.08 16.56 0.42
N GLU A 22 18.07 15.89 1.01
CA GLU A 22 19.13 15.21 0.25
C GLU A 22 18.57 14.04 -0.54
N LEU A 23 17.62 13.32 0.08
CA LEU A 23 16.92 12.23 -0.56
C LEU A 23 16.12 12.72 -1.78
N LEU A 24 15.33 13.77 -1.63
CA LEU A 24 14.51 14.35 -2.71
C LEU A 24 15.35 14.94 -3.85
N SER A 25 16.61 15.28 -3.60
CA SER A 25 17.52 15.80 -4.64
C SER A 25 18.13 14.71 -5.52
N ARG A 26 18.09 13.44 -5.11
CA ARG A 26 18.56 12.28 -5.87
C ARG A 26 17.57 11.85 -6.96
N ARG A 27 17.41 12.67 -7.99
CA ARG A 27 16.42 12.44 -9.07
C ARG A 27 16.64 11.16 -9.90
N ASN A 28 17.82 10.57 -9.84
CA ASN A 28 18.19 9.47 -10.74
C ASN A 28 17.85 8.08 -10.21
N ASP A 29 17.44 7.94 -8.95
CA ASP A 29 17.09 6.66 -8.34
C ASP A 29 15.73 6.71 -7.61
N VAL A 30 14.71 7.14 -8.33
CA VAL A 30 13.34 7.23 -7.79
C VAL A 30 12.81 5.85 -7.40
N ILE A 31 13.16 4.81 -8.16
CA ILE A 31 12.68 3.45 -7.90
C ILE A 31 13.33 2.86 -6.64
N GLY A 32 14.65 2.97 -6.51
CA GLY A 32 15.34 2.53 -5.30
C GLY A 32 14.87 3.29 -4.06
N LEU A 33 14.56 4.57 -4.23
CA LEU A 33 13.99 5.41 -3.20
C LEU A 33 12.60 4.91 -2.77
N LEU A 34 11.70 4.67 -3.71
CA LEU A 34 10.36 4.18 -3.42
C LEU A 34 10.41 2.83 -2.71
N ASN A 35 11.28 1.92 -3.16
CA ASN A 35 11.46 0.61 -2.53
C ASN A 35 11.97 0.70 -1.09
N SER A 36 12.72 1.74 -0.73
CA SER A 36 13.19 1.96 0.64
C SER A 36 12.08 2.38 1.61
N PHE A 37 10.99 2.93 1.10
CA PHE A 37 9.83 3.39 1.90
C PHE A 37 8.63 2.46 1.82
N THR A 38 8.72 1.39 1.03
CA THR A 38 7.66 0.40 0.88
C THR A 38 8.28 -0.98 1.02
N GLN A 39 7.91 -1.72 2.04
CA GLN A 39 8.36 -3.11 2.22
C GLN A 39 7.52 -4.09 1.38
N PHE A 40 7.22 -3.74 0.14
CA PHE A 40 6.54 -4.68 -0.74
C PHE A 40 7.60 -5.53 -1.46
N ASP A 41 7.81 -6.73 -0.95
CA ASP A 41 8.66 -7.71 -1.63
C ASP A 41 7.90 -8.20 -2.86
N SER A 42 8.31 -7.73 -4.04
CA SER A 42 7.67 -8.08 -5.33
C SER A 42 7.68 -9.59 -5.61
N GLY A 43 8.46 -10.36 -4.85
CA GLY A 43 8.52 -11.82 -4.92
C GLY A 43 7.41 -12.55 -4.15
N SER A 44 6.72 -11.88 -3.25
CA SER A 44 5.69 -12.51 -2.39
C SER A 44 4.26 -12.33 -2.89
N SER A 45 4.06 -11.78 -4.09
CA SER A 45 2.72 -11.58 -4.70
C SER A 45 1.86 -12.85 -4.87
N GLY A 46 2.35 -14.00 -4.49
CA GLY A 46 1.62 -15.28 -4.51
C GLY A 46 1.52 -15.96 -3.14
N SER A 47 2.10 -15.36 -2.08
CA SER A 47 1.99 -15.93 -0.74
C SER A 47 0.61 -15.65 -0.15
N VAL A 48 -0.06 -16.68 0.32
CA VAL A 48 -1.38 -16.59 1.00
C VAL A 48 -1.29 -15.77 2.31
N THR A 49 -0.07 -15.50 2.78
CA THR A 49 0.21 -14.80 4.05
C THR A 49 0.76 -13.38 3.86
N ALA A 50 0.83 -12.86 2.61
CA ALA A 50 1.31 -11.50 2.39
C ALA A 50 0.29 -10.47 2.92
N PRO A 51 0.74 -9.41 3.62
CA PRO A 51 -0.16 -8.38 4.11
C PRO A 51 -0.82 -7.66 2.93
N LEU A 52 -2.11 -7.36 3.07
CA LEU A 52 -2.89 -6.69 2.02
C LEU A 52 -2.60 -5.19 1.96
N VAL A 53 -2.27 -4.59 3.10
CA VAL A 53 -1.92 -3.18 3.25
C VAL A 53 -0.76 -3.07 4.23
N VAL A 54 0.25 -2.29 3.87
CA VAL A 54 1.39 -1.95 4.73
C VAL A 54 1.55 -0.44 4.74
N ILE A 55 1.69 0.14 5.91
CA ILE A 55 2.05 1.55 6.08
C ILE A 55 3.40 1.62 6.78
N GLN A 56 4.33 2.36 6.21
CA GLN A 56 5.61 2.64 6.83
C GLN A 56 5.78 4.14 7.05
N THR A 57 6.09 4.54 8.29
CA THR A 57 6.56 5.88 8.59
C THR A 57 8.07 5.89 8.74
N THR A 58 8.73 6.84 8.13
CA THR A 58 10.19 6.99 8.19
C THR A 58 10.55 8.39 8.65
N LYS A 59 11.19 8.49 9.81
CA LYS A 59 11.67 9.76 10.39
C LYS A 59 13.12 10.01 9.98
N PHE A 60 13.41 11.27 9.63
CA PHE A 60 14.74 11.77 9.29
C PHE A 60 15.32 12.61 10.42
N ASP A 61 16.64 12.79 10.45
CA ASP A 61 17.31 13.64 11.45
C ASP A 61 16.87 15.10 11.43
N CYS A 62 16.38 15.58 10.29
CA CYS A 62 15.81 16.93 10.14
C CYS A 62 14.35 17.04 10.61
N GLU A 63 13.84 16.06 11.36
CA GLU A 63 12.43 15.94 11.74
C GLU A 63 11.45 15.79 10.57
N GLY A 64 11.97 15.66 9.35
CA GLY A 64 11.16 15.31 8.17
C GLY A 64 10.54 13.91 8.33
N LEU A 65 9.36 13.73 7.77
CA LEU A 65 8.62 12.47 7.77
C LEU A 65 8.29 12.05 6.34
N ALA A 66 8.58 10.79 6.02
CA ALA A 66 8.04 10.13 4.84
C ALA A 66 7.05 9.06 5.26
N ILE A 67 5.96 8.94 4.51
CA ILE A 67 4.94 7.90 4.71
C ILE A 67 4.85 7.09 3.42
N GLY A 68 5.21 5.81 3.51
CA GLY A 68 5.03 4.82 2.45
C GLY A 68 3.75 4.03 2.67
N ILE A 69 2.97 3.83 1.62
CA ILE A 69 1.75 3.02 1.67
C ILE A 69 1.79 2.04 0.52
N SER A 70 1.70 0.77 0.84
CA SER A 70 1.61 -0.33 -0.11
C SER A 70 0.27 -1.03 0.04
N ILE A 71 -0.44 -1.22 -1.06
CA ILE A 71 -1.75 -1.88 -1.10
C ILE A 71 -1.73 -2.95 -2.19
N CYS A 72 -2.19 -4.15 -1.86
CA CYS A 72 -2.33 -5.22 -2.83
C CYS A 72 -3.37 -4.83 -3.90
N HIS A 73 -2.95 -4.79 -5.16
CA HIS A 73 -3.82 -4.34 -6.28
C HIS A 73 -4.99 -5.30 -6.56
N ALA A 74 -4.97 -6.50 -5.99
CA ALA A 74 -6.08 -7.44 -6.09
C ALA A 74 -7.32 -7.02 -5.26
N ILE A 75 -7.13 -6.14 -4.25
CA ILE A 75 -8.21 -5.68 -3.36
C ILE A 75 -8.55 -4.21 -3.53
N ALA A 76 -7.68 -3.43 -4.16
CA ALA A 76 -7.85 -1.98 -4.29
C ALA A 76 -7.27 -1.46 -5.59
N ASP A 77 -7.96 -0.52 -6.20
CA ASP A 77 -7.47 0.31 -7.30
C ASP A 77 -6.94 1.67 -6.78
N GLY A 78 -6.48 2.51 -7.69
CA GLY A 78 -5.98 3.84 -7.34
C GLY A 78 -7.02 4.74 -6.67
N PHE A 79 -8.28 4.62 -7.04
CA PHE A 79 -9.36 5.40 -6.43
C PHE A 79 -9.61 4.95 -4.98
N THR A 80 -9.68 3.65 -4.76
CA THR A 80 -9.81 3.05 -3.42
C THR A 80 -8.66 3.44 -2.51
N MET A 81 -7.42 3.45 -3.05
CA MET A 81 -6.24 3.90 -2.31
C MET A 81 -6.35 5.36 -1.87
N VAL A 82 -6.71 6.27 -2.77
CA VAL A 82 -6.89 7.70 -2.44
C VAL A 82 -7.97 7.89 -1.39
N HIS A 83 -9.09 7.16 -1.52
CA HIS A 83 -10.18 7.20 -0.55
C HIS A 83 -9.73 6.72 0.84
N PHE A 84 -8.99 5.61 0.90
CA PHE A 84 -8.42 5.09 2.13
C PHE A 84 -7.50 6.10 2.81
N VAL A 85 -6.54 6.67 2.08
CA VAL A 85 -5.59 7.65 2.62
C VAL A 85 -6.31 8.89 3.15
N THR A 86 -7.32 9.36 2.44
CA THR A 86 -8.13 10.53 2.84
C THR A 86 -8.92 10.24 4.12
N ALA A 87 -9.56 9.08 4.20
CA ALA A 87 -10.32 8.66 5.38
C ALA A 87 -9.39 8.49 6.60
N TRP A 88 -8.23 7.86 6.40
CA TRP A 88 -7.23 7.69 7.44
C TRP A 88 -6.69 9.05 7.96
N ALA A 89 -6.34 9.96 7.05
CA ALA A 89 -5.89 11.31 7.42
C ALA A 89 -6.99 12.09 8.17
N THR A 90 -8.25 11.95 7.76
CA THR A 90 -9.39 12.59 8.42
C THR A 90 -9.61 12.03 9.82
N ALA A 91 -9.55 10.71 9.98
CA ALA A 91 -9.67 10.06 11.28
C ALA A 91 -8.57 10.50 12.26
N ASN A 92 -7.33 10.62 11.78
CA ASN A 92 -6.22 11.12 12.59
C ASN A 92 -6.37 12.58 13.03
N ARG A 93 -6.96 13.43 12.19
CA ARG A 93 -7.12 14.86 12.48
C ARG A 93 -8.36 15.17 13.29
N ALA A 94 -9.48 14.54 12.99
CA ALA A 94 -10.81 14.93 13.49
C ALA A 94 -11.50 13.84 14.32
N GLY A 95 -10.88 12.68 14.44
CA GLY A 95 -11.44 11.52 15.11
C GLY A 95 -12.24 10.61 14.17
N ILE A 96 -12.36 9.34 14.55
CA ILE A 96 -12.92 8.27 13.72
C ILE A 96 -14.39 8.50 13.32
N ASN A 97 -15.14 9.23 14.15
CA ASN A 97 -16.57 9.49 13.92
C ASN A 97 -16.85 10.44 12.75
N GLN A 98 -15.81 11.10 12.21
CA GLN A 98 -15.92 12.01 11.07
C GLN A 98 -15.40 11.40 9.75
N SER A 99 -14.92 10.16 9.79
CA SER A 99 -14.49 9.49 8.56
C SER A 99 -15.70 9.04 7.73
N THR A 100 -15.59 9.24 6.42
CA THR A 100 -16.62 8.77 5.47
C THR A 100 -16.62 7.24 5.47
N ARG A 101 -17.79 6.63 5.67
CA ARG A 101 -17.93 5.17 5.54
C ARG A 101 -17.89 4.79 4.07
N SER A 102 -17.05 3.83 3.73
CA SER A 102 -17.03 3.24 2.40
C SER A 102 -18.21 2.28 2.24
N ASP A 103 -18.84 2.32 1.06
CA ASP A 103 -19.87 1.35 0.68
C ASP A 103 -19.20 0.19 -0.08
N PHE A 104 -19.28 -1.01 0.48
CA PHE A 104 -18.68 -2.23 -0.08
C PHE A 104 -19.67 -3.05 -0.94
N ASN A 105 -20.83 -2.50 -1.30
CA ASN A 105 -21.83 -3.18 -2.12
C ASN A 105 -21.49 -3.30 -3.60
N LEU A 106 -20.30 -2.89 -4.02
CA LEU A 106 -19.88 -2.90 -5.41
C LEU A 106 -19.91 -4.31 -6.04
N ALA A 107 -19.71 -5.34 -5.23
CA ALA A 107 -19.79 -6.73 -5.68
C ALA A 107 -21.17 -7.12 -6.23
N SER A 108 -22.24 -6.44 -5.80
CA SER A 108 -23.60 -6.65 -6.34
C SER A 108 -23.79 -6.00 -7.73
N LEU A 109 -23.05 -4.93 -7.99
CA LEU A 109 -23.09 -4.20 -9.26
C LEU A 109 -22.11 -4.78 -10.29
N CYS A 110 -20.97 -5.29 -9.81
CA CYS A 110 -19.91 -5.87 -10.62
C CYS A 110 -19.54 -7.25 -10.09
N PRO A 111 -20.38 -8.29 -10.34
CA PRO A 111 -20.07 -9.65 -9.89
C PRO A 111 -18.81 -10.15 -10.56
N ALA A 112 -18.00 -10.91 -9.81
CA ALA A 112 -16.82 -11.57 -10.35
C ALA A 112 -17.21 -12.50 -11.50
N LYS A 113 -16.50 -12.39 -12.63
CA LYS A 113 -16.63 -13.31 -13.76
C LYS A 113 -15.44 -14.25 -13.76
N ASP A 114 -15.70 -15.52 -14.06
CA ASP A 114 -14.62 -16.47 -14.32
C ASP A 114 -13.94 -16.09 -15.63
N PHE A 115 -12.73 -15.54 -15.52
CA PHE A 115 -11.89 -15.35 -16.69
C PHE A 115 -11.13 -16.65 -16.97
N PRO A 116 -11.07 -17.10 -18.25
CA PRO A 116 -10.23 -18.23 -18.60
C PRO A 116 -8.78 -17.89 -18.21
N VAL A 117 -8.11 -18.81 -17.51
CA VAL A 117 -6.71 -18.68 -17.17
C VAL A 117 -5.90 -18.68 -18.46
N VAL A 118 -5.43 -17.51 -18.87
CA VAL A 118 -4.48 -17.38 -19.98
C VAL A 118 -3.14 -17.91 -19.46
N LYS A 119 -2.77 -19.13 -19.90
CA LYS A 119 -1.41 -19.63 -19.65
C LYS A 119 -0.45 -18.76 -20.45
N PRO A 120 0.61 -18.24 -19.83
CA PRO A 120 1.63 -17.50 -20.58
C PRO A 120 2.30 -18.46 -21.57
N ASP A 121 2.16 -18.15 -22.88
CA ASP A 121 2.75 -18.95 -23.98
C ASP A 121 4.27 -18.81 -24.09
N ARG A 122 4.92 -18.19 -23.15
CA ARG A 122 6.36 -17.98 -23.20
C ARG A 122 7.04 -18.47 -21.92
N PRO A 123 7.98 -19.44 -21.99
CA PRO A 123 8.88 -19.73 -20.88
C PRO A 123 9.69 -18.46 -20.59
N LEU A 124 9.82 -18.10 -19.32
CA LEU A 124 10.80 -17.10 -18.89
C LEU A 124 12.18 -17.71 -19.20
N GLU A 125 12.82 -17.24 -20.25
CA GLU A 125 14.21 -17.59 -20.53
C GLU A 125 15.07 -17.02 -19.40
N SER A 126 15.80 -17.93 -18.77
CA SER A 126 16.77 -17.72 -17.69
C SER A 126 18.00 -16.93 -18.14
#